data_21ce6312d6147454f8fda451106f99b4
#
_entry.id   21ce6312d6147454f8fda451106f99b4
#
_cell.length_a   1.000
_cell.length_b   1.000
_cell.length_c   1.000
_cell.angle_alpha   90.00
_cell.angle_beta   90.00
_cell.angle_gamma   90.00
#
_symmetry.space_group_name_H-M   'P 1'
#
loop_
_entity.id
_entity.type
_entity.pdbx_description
1 polymer ?
#
loop_
_entity_poly.entity_id
_entity_poly.type
_entity_poly.pdbx_seq_one_letter_code
_entity_poly.pdbx_strand_id
1 'polypeptide(L)'
;KKPISVIQAISTPDFGYLPSLIARSTGYFAQEGLDFKLLVISVRVSVPALLSRQVQFAPAGSSMPAALQGAPLKAIFFSYRTSTFQLIVRPEITSPQALKGKAIGISSPGSSNDQASRLMMRKLGLEPNRDATLLSTGDSQARILALETGTVAGSLVNPDVAAHMALRGYRILTNSAEVYPVPFSG
;
A
#
# COMPACT_ATOMS: atom_id res chain seq x y z
N LYS A 1 -33.80 11.06 -11.79
CA LYS A 1 -33.39 11.18 -10.37
C LYS A 1 -32.04 11.87 -10.31
N LYS A 2 -31.79 12.70 -9.27
CA LYS A 2 -30.48 13.31 -9.05
C LYS A 2 -29.47 12.18 -8.72
N PRO A 3 -28.26 12.16 -9.34
CA PRO A 3 -27.25 11.15 -9.04
C PRO A 3 -26.85 11.16 -7.55
N ILE A 4 -26.58 10.00 -7.02
CA ILE A 4 -26.05 9.86 -5.65
C ILE A 4 -24.54 10.12 -5.69
N SER A 5 -24.08 11.13 -4.94
CA SER A 5 -22.64 11.42 -4.87
C SER A 5 -21.94 10.39 -3.99
N VAL A 6 -20.87 9.79 -4.54
CA VAL A 6 -20.06 8.76 -3.90
C VAL A 6 -18.60 9.12 -4.03
N ILE A 7 -17.87 9.13 -2.92
CA ILE A 7 -16.44 9.44 -2.87
C ILE A 7 -15.67 8.22 -2.37
N GLN A 8 -14.74 7.73 -3.17
CA GLN A 8 -13.75 6.74 -2.77
C GLN A 8 -12.42 7.44 -2.47
N ALA A 9 -11.92 7.29 -1.26
CA ALA A 9 -10.56 7.69 -0.91
C ALA A 9 -9.57 6.63 -1.40
N ILE A 10 -8.46 7.06 -1.96
CA ILE A 10 -7.32 6.21 -2.32
C ILE A 10 -6.02 6.90 -1.88
N SER A 11 -4.98 6.12 -1.58
CA SER A 11 -3.68 6.69 -1.19
C SER A 11 -2.80 7.04 -2.39
N THR A 12 -2.89 6.25 -3.44
CA THR A 12 -2.13 6.40 -4.69
C THR A 12 -2.93 5.71 -5.80
N PRO A 13 -3.08 6.32 -6.98
CA PRO A 13 -3.63 5.63 -8.14
C PRO A 13 -2.68 4.49 -8.57
N ASP A 14 -3.06 3.25 -8.29
CA ASP A 14 -2.32 2.04 -8.66
C ASP A 14 -3.27 0.97 -9.23
N PHE A 15 -2.72 -0.16 -9.65
CA PHE A 15 -3.49 -1.26 -10.23
C PHE A 15 -4.53 -1.86 -9.27
N GLY A 16 -4.39 -1.68 -7.96
CA GLY A 16 -5.39 -2.10 -6.99
C GLY A 16 -6.73 -1.38 -7.16
N TYR A 17 -6.71 -0.16 -7.68
CA TYR A 17 -7.92 0.64 -7.95
C TYR A 17 -8.37 0.60 -9.41
N LEU A 18 -7.72 -0.22 -10.24
CA LEU A 18 -8.04 -0.33 -11.67
C LEU A 18 -9.55 -0.60 -11.94
N PRO A 19 -10.25 -1.47 -11.19
CA PRO A 19 -11.70 -1.64 -11.38
C PRO A 19 -12.49 -0.36 -11.22
N SER A 20 -12.22 0.44 -10.19
CA SER A 20 -12.88 1.75 -9.97
C SER A 20 -12.50 2.78 -11.03
N LEU A 21 -11.25 2.78 -11.48
CA LEU A 21 -10.77 3.69 -12.53
C LEU A 21 -11.42 3.37 -13.88
N ILE A 22 -11.52 2.09 -14.24
CA ILE A 22 -12.20 1.64 -15.46
C ILE A 22 -13.69 1.96 -15.37
N ALA A 23 -14.38 1.57 -14.30
CA ALA A 23 -15.81 1.82 -14.13
C ALA A 23 -16.15 3.32 -14.23
N ARG A 24 -15.27 4.18 -13.69
CA ARG A 24 -15.40 5.63 -13.83
C ARG A 24 -15.22 6.08 -15.28
N SER A 25 -14.15 5.64 -15.97
CA SER A 25 -13.81 6.09 -17.32
C SER A 25 -14.80 5.59 -18.39
N THR A 26 -15.39 4.41 -18.17
CA THR A 26 -16.40 3.80 -19.07
C THR A 26 -17.83 4.24 -18.76
N GLY A 27 -18.03 5.03 -17.70
CA GLY A 27 -19.35 5.55 -17.34
C GLY A 27 -20.26 4.56 -16.60
N TYR A 28 -19.77 3.41 -16.16
CA TYR A 28 -20.60 2.43 -15.42
C TYR A 28 -21.22 3.00 -14.15
N PHE A 29 -20.49 3.83 -13.40
CA PHE A 29 -21.07 4.50 -12.23
C PHE A 29 -22.22 5.43 -12.61
N ALA A 30 -22.09 6.20 -13.69
CA ALA A 30 -23.13 7.09 -14.16
C ALA A 30 -24.38 6.31 -14.62
N GLN A 31 -24.21 5.15 -15.27
CA GLN A 31 -25.32 4.26 -15.67
C GLN A 31 -26.11 3.76 -14.46
N GLU A 32 -25.44 3.54 -13.31
CA GLU A 32 -26.05 3.17 -12.04
C GLU A 32 -26.57 4.37 -11.24
N GLY A 33 -26.57 5.57 -11.82
CA GLY A 33 -27.04 6.79 -11.16
C GLY A 33 -26.11 7.31 -10.06
N LEU A 34 -24.81 7.00 -10.15
CA LEU A 34 -23.79 7.44 -9.19
C LEU A 34 -22.93 8.56 -9.78
N ASP A 35 -22.75 9.66 -9.03
CA ASP A 35 -21.72 10.67 -9.25
C ASP A 35 -20.47 10.27 -8.47
N PHE A 36 -19.64 9.43 -9.10
CA PHE A 36 -18.49 8.83 -8.46
C PHE A 36 -17.23 9.70 -8.58
N LYS A 37 -16.59 9.95 -7.43
CA LYS A 37 -15.36 10.74 -7.31
C LYS A 37 -14.26 9.94 -6.62
N LEU A 38 -13.03 10.08 -7.13
CA LEU A 38 -11.82 9.61 -6.47
C LEU A 38 -11.15 10.77 -5.77
N LEU A 39 -10.82 10.57 -4.50
CA LEU A 39 -10.10 11.52 -3.67
C LEU A 39 -8.76 10.89 -3.24
N VAL A 40 -7.66 11.50 -3.68
CA VAL A 40 -6.32 11.05 -3.26
C VAL A 40 -5.98 11.73 -1.93
N ILE A 41 -5.92 10.92 -0.86
CA ILE A 41 -5.59 11.37 0.49
C ILE A 41 -4.71 10.34 1.19
N SER A 42 -3.92 10.79 2.16
CA SER A 42 -3.05 9.88 2.90
C SER A 42 -3.85 8.84 3.70
N VAL A 43 -3.28 7.66 3.89
CA VAL A 43 -3.86 6.56 4.68
C VAL A 43 -4.25 7.02 6.09
N ARG A 44 -3.48 7.93 6.70
CA ARG A 44 -3.75 8.45 8.04
C ARG A 44 -5.06 9.24 8.12
N VAL A 45 -5.49 9.86 7.02
CA VAL A 45 -6.70 10.67 6.93
C VAL A 45 -7.89 9.86 6.43
N SER A 46 -7.67 8.82 5.62
CA SER A 46 -8.75 8.08 4.95
C SER A 46 -9.69 7.36 5.93
N VAL A 47 -9.16 6.75 7.01
CA VAL A 47 -10.00 6.05 8.01
C VAL A 47 -10.84 7.04 8.83
N PRO A 48 -10.30 8.13 9.40
CA PRO A 48 -11.11 9.17 10.02
C PRO A 48 -12.17 9.76 9.09
N ALA A 49 -11.84 10.03 7.82
CA ALA A 49 -12.78 10.54 6.83
C ALA A 49 -13.91 9.55 6.52
N LEU A 50 -13.62 8.24 6.49
CA LEU A 50 -14.62 7.18 6.35
C LEU A 50 -15.55 7.11 7.56
N LEU A 51 -15.01 7.15 8.77
CA LEU A 51 -15.78 7.11 10.02
C LEU A 51 -16.68 8.35 10.19
N SER A 52 -16.20 9.52 9.76
CA SER A 52 -16.98 10.78 9.75
C SER A 52 -17.91 10.91 8.52
N ARG A 53 -17.96 9.90 7.64
CA ARG A 53 -18.78 9.87 6.42
C ARG A 53 -18.45 10.96 5.39
N GLN A 54 -17.28 11.58 5.49
CA GLN A 54 -16.78 12.50 4.45
C GLN A 54 -16.43 11.78 3.15
N VAL A 55 -16.04 10.51 3.25
CA VAL A 55 -15.94 9.58 2.13
C VAL A 55 -16.80 8.34 2.41
N GLN A 56 -17.29 7.68 1.38
CA GLN A 56 -18.13 6.47 1.51
C GLN A 56 -17.32 5.18 1.41
N PHE A 57 -16.16 5.26 0.75
CA PHE A 57 -15.24 4.13 0.57
C PHE A 57 -13.80 4.56 0.85
N ALA A 58 -13.03 3.65 1.43
CA ALA A 58 -11.60 3.85 1.70
C ALA A 58 -10.86 2.51 1.57
N PRO A 59 -9.51 2.51 1.44
CA PRO A 59 -8.74 1.29 1.24
C PRO A 59 -8.98 0.27 2.35
N ALA A 60 -9.42 -0.93 1.98
CA ALA A 60 -9.78 -1.99 2.93
C ALA A 60 -8.60 -2.39 3.82
N GLY A 61 -7.40 -2.53 3.25
CA GLY A 61 -6.20 -2.93 4.00
C GLY A 61 -5.86 -1.99 5.16
N SER A 62 -6.04 -0.68 4.99
CA SER A 62 -5.79 0.31 6.05
C SER A 62 -6.96 0.49 7.00
N SER A 63 -8.18 0.15 6.57
CA SER A 63 -9.40 0.29 7.38
C SER A 63 -9.70 -0.95 8.22
N MET A 64 -9.17 -2.12 7.84
CA MET A 64 -9.41 -3.39 8.51
C MET A 64 -9.00 -3.40 9.99
N PRO A 65 -7.84 -2.86 10.42
CA PRO A 65 -7.50 -2.80 11.84
C PRO A 65 -8.54 -2.06 12.69
N ALA A 66 -9.11 -0.96 12.17
CA ALA A 66 -10.19 -0.24 12.86
C ALA A 66 -11.48 -1.08 12.94
N ALA A 67 -11.84 -1.77 11.86
CA ALA A 67 -13.00 -2.67 11.86
C ALA A 67 -12.84 -3.83 12.86
N LEU A 68 -11.65 -4.41 12.97
CA LEU A 68 -11.34 -5.47 13.95
C LEU A 68 -11.38 -4.96 15.40
N GLN A 69 -11.19 -3.66 15.62
CA GLN A 69 -11.34 -3.00 16.92
C GLN A 69 -12.78 -2.53 17.20
N GLY A 70 -13.74 -2.92 16.36
CA GLY A 70 -15.17 -2.64 16.57
C GLY A 70 -15.70 -1.40 15.84
N ALA A 71 -14.89 -0.73 15.00
CA ALA A 71 -15.43 0.35 14.17
C ALA A 71 -16.52 -0.17 13.22
N PRO A 72 -17.60 0.60 12.96
CA PRO A 72 -18.73 0.18 12.14
C PRO A 72 -18.39 0.22 10.63
N LEU A 73 -17.37 -0.53 10.24
CA LEU A 73 -16.85 -0.63 8.89
C LEU A 73 -17.03 -2.06 8.36
N LYS A 74 -17.26 -2.18 7.06
CA LYS A 74 -17.33 -3.46 6.36
C LYS A 74 -16.45 -3.42 5.12
N ALA A 75 -15.65 -4.46 4.92
CA ALA A 75 -15.00 -4.68 3.64
C ALA A 75 -16.04 -5.24 2.65
N ILE A 76 -16.16 -4.63 1.48
CA ILE A 76 -17.12 -5.02 0.46
C ILE A 76 -16.46 -5.60 -0.80
N PHE A 77 -15.18 -5.31 -0.99
CA PHE A 77 -14.44 -5.74 -2.17
C PHE A 77 -12.95 -5.79 -1.89
N PHE A 78 -12.24 -6.73 -2.54
CA PHE A 78 -10.78 -6.79 -2.59
C PHE A 78 -10.32 -7.06 -4.01
N SER A 79 -9.38 -6.27 -4.51
CA SER A 79 -8.80 -6.43 -5.85
C SER A 79 -7.88 -7.63 -5.96
N TYR A 80 -7.23 -8.01 -4.86
CA TYR A 80 -6.27 -9.11 -4.81
C TYR A 80 -6.59 -10.09 -3.69
N ARG A 81 -6.35 -11.38 -3.95
CA ARG A 81 -6.55 -12.46 -2.96
C ARG A 81 -5.49 -12.43 -1.87
N THR A 82 -4.31 -11.88 -2.16
CA THR A 82 -3.18 -11.79 -1.24
C THR A 82 -2.49 -10.44 -1.37
N SER A 83 -1.73 -10.06 -0.37
CA SER A 83 -0.84 -8.89 -0.48
C SER A 83 0.15 -9.06 -1.62
N THR A 84 0.38 -7.98 -2.37
CA THR A 84 1.22 -7.98 -3.59
C THR A 84 2.52 -7.20 -3.43
N PHE A 85 2.82 -6.69 -2.25
CA PHE A 85 4.04 -5.91 -2.04
C PHE A 85 5.30 -6.70 -2.37
N GLN A 86 6.28 -6.00 -2.94
CA GLN A 86 7.62 -6.50 -3.17
C GLN A 86 8.63 -5.66 -2.40
N LEU A 87 9.57 -6.32 -1.73
CA LEU A 87 10.70 -5.65 -1.09
C LEU A 87 11.77 -5.44 -2.14
N ILE A 88 11.91 -4.21 -2.58
CA ILE A 88 13.00 -3.79 -3.46
C ILE A 88 14.12 -3.16 -2.65
N VAL A 89 15.34 -3.32 -3.12
CA VAL A 89 16.54 -2.79 -2.49
C VAL A 89 17.47 -2.16 -3.53
N ARG A 90 18.36 -1.31 -3.07
CA ARG A 90 19.37 -0.67 -3.89
C ARG A 90 20.31 -1.71 -4.52
N PRO A 91 20.93 -1.41 -5.68
CA PRO A 91 21.77 -2.37 -6.44
C PRO A 91 22.91 -2.99 -5.62
N GLU A 92 23.50 -2.23 -4.68
CA GLU A 92 24.59 -2.69 -3.82
C GLU A 92 24.15 -3.68 -2.73
N ILE A 93 22.86 -3.81 -2.47
CA ILE A 93 22.31 -4.77 -1.52
C ILE A 93 22.14 -6.12 -2.25
N THR A 94 23.09 -7.00 -2.07
CA THR A 94 23.15 -8.29 -2.78
C THR A 94 22.57 -9.46 -1.98
N SER A 95 22.32 -9.27 -0.68
CA SER A 95 21.74 -10.27 0.20
C SER A 95 20.87 -9.63 1.28
N PRO A 96 19.96 -10.38 1.91
CA PRO A 96 19.19 -9.86 3.05
C PRO A 96 20.07 -9.35 4.18
N GLN A 97 21.18 -10.02 4.46
CA GLN A 97 22.11 -9.66 5.54
C GLN A 97 22.78 -8.29 5.31
N ALA A 98 22.92 -7.87 4.07
CA ALA A 98 23.43 -6.54 3.74
C ALA A 98 22.47 -5.38 4.14
N LEU A 99 21.24 -5.71 4.55
CA LEU A 99 20.30 -4.75 5.14
C LEU A 99 20.56 -4.47 6.63
N LYS A 100 21.42 -5.24 7.31
CA LYS A 100 21.72 -5.00 8.73
C LYS A 100 22.33 -3.61 8.92
N GLY A 101 21.81 -2.89 9.93
CA GLY A 101 22.20 -1.52 10.23
C GLY A 101 21.65 -0.46 9.26
N LYS A 102 20.82 -0.85 8.27
CA LYS A 102 20.26 0.06 7.29
C LYS A 102 18.79 0.37 7.55
N ALA A 103 18.26 1.38 6.85
CA ALA A 103 16.85 1.74 6.91
C ALA A 103 16.07 1.11 5.74
N ILE A 104 14.83 0.70 6.04
CA ILE A 104 13.81 0.25 5.08
C ILE A 104 12.65 1.22 5.15
N GLY A 105 12.28 1.79 4.00
CA GLY A 105 11.18 2.74 3.88
C GLY A 105 9.81 2.07 3.99
N ILE A 106 8.97 2.59 4.88
CA ILE A 106 7.56 2.21 5.03
C ILE A 106 6.66 3.43 4.87
N SER A 107 5.37 3.22 4.58
CA SER A 107 4.42 4.33 4.46
C SER A 107 4.17 5.02 5.80
N SER A 108 3.81 4.27 6.82
CA SER A 108 3.63 4.72 8.20
C SER A 108 3.56 3.54 9.15
N PRO A 109 3.91 3.71 10.42
CA PRO A 109 3.75 2.68 11.44
C PRO A 109 2.30 2.17 11.51
N GLY A 110 2.14 0.86 11.62
CA GLY A 110 0.83 0.19 11.71
C GLY A 110 0.08 0.03 10.37
N SER A 111 0.58 0.60 9.28
CA SER A 111 -0.02 0.39 7.95
C SER A 111 0.17 -1.05 7.45
N SER A 112 -0.60 -1.47 6.44
CA SER A 112 -0.39 -2.76 5.77
C SER A 112 1.02 -2.92 5.20
N ASN A 113 1.61 -1.81 4.73
CA ASN A 113 2.98 -1.75 4.25
C ASN A 113 4.00 -2.01 5.39
N ASP A 114 3.82 -1.43 6.57
CA ASP A 114 4.65 -1.71 7.75
C ASP A 114 4.50 -3.18 8.20
N GLN A 115 3.28 -3.68 8.30
CA GLN A 115 3.02 -5.07 8.71
C GLN A 115 3.68 -6.07 7.74
N ALA A 116 3.50 -5.87 6.43
CA ALA A 116 4.15 -6.69 5.42
C ALA A 116 5.67 -6.60 5.51
N SER A 117 6.24 -5.39 5.71
CA SER A 117 7.69 -5.19 5.88
C SER A 117 8.24 -6.04 7.02
N ARG A 118 7.59 -6.02 8.17
CA ARG A 118 8.01 -6.79 9.36
C ARG A 118 7.99 -8.29 9.10
N LEU A 119 6.95 -8.81 8.46
CA LEU A 119 6.83 -10.22 8.14
C LEU A 119 7.88 -10.65 7.09
N MET A 120 8.09 -9.84 6.05
CA MET A 120 9.09 -10.11 5.02
C MET A 120 10.51 -10.08 5.59
N MET A 121 10.83 -9.12 6.47
CA MET A 121 12.12 -9.08 7.17
C MET A 121 12.36 -10.36 7.98
N ARG A 122 11.38 -10.80 8.78
CA ARG A 122 11.51 -12.04 9.55
C ARG A 122 11.72 -13.26 8.67
N LYS A 123 10.99 -13.36 7.53
CA LYS A 123 11.22 -14.42 6.54
C LYS A 123 12.66 -14.41 6.01
N LEU A 124 13.25 -13.24 5.87
CA LEU A 124 14.64 -13.08 5.43
C LEU A 124 15.69 -13.24 6.57
N GLY A 125 15.26 -13.62 7.78
CA GLY A 125 16.12 -13.78 8.93
C GLY A 125 16.59 -12.46 9.57
N LEU A 126 15.82 -11.38 9.36
CA LEU A 126 16.09 -10.07 9.94
C LEU A 126 15.01 -9.70 10.96
N GLU A 127 15.41 -9.26 12.15
CA GLU A 127 14.46 -8.76 13.14
C GLU A 127 14.20 -7.26 12.94
N PRO A 128 12.93 -6.87 12.70
CA PRO A 128 12.55 -5.46 12.50
C PRO A 128 12.96 -4.57 13.68
N ASN A 129 13.50 -3.41 13.40
CA ASN A 129 13.99 -2.39 14.33
C ASN A 129 15.21 -2.81 15.18
N ARG A 130 15.65 -4.08 15.11
CA ARG A 130 16.92 -4.53 15.69
C ARG A 130 18.00 -4.64 14.61
N ASP A 131 17.71 -5.40 13.54
CA ASP A 131 18.68 -5.64 12.47
C ASP A 131 18.61 -4.58 11.38
N ALA A 132 17.42 -4.04 11.08
CA ALA A 132 17.24 -2.91 10.18
C ALA A 132 16.10 -2.01 10.68
N THR A 133 16.24 -0.70 10.52
CA THR A 133 15.26 0.30 10.99
C THR A 133 14.12 0.43 9.98
N LEU A 134 12.87 0.46 10.45
CA LEU A 134 11.72 0.83 9.62
C LEU A 134 11.50 2.34 9.70
N LEU A 135 11.77 3.03 8.60
CA LEU A 135 11.68 4.49 8.49
C LEU A 135 10.39 4.90 7.78
N SER A 136 9.55 5.70 8.44
CA SER A 136 8.35 6.27 7.81
C SER A 136 8.74 7.31 6.78
N THR A 137 8.55 7.02 5.51
CA THR A 137 8.89 7.89 4.38
C THR A 137 7.66 8.39 3.62
N GLY A 138 6.46 7.92 3.99
CA GLY A 138 5.21 8.42 3.41
C GLY A 138 4.65 7.58 2.26
N ASP A 139 4.13 8.23 1.22
CA ASP A 139 3.50 7.60 0.08
C ASP A 139 4.48 6.85 -0.85
N SER A 140 3.98 6.25 -1.92
CA SER A 140 4.83 5.47 -2.85
C SER A 140 5.91 6.31 -3.51
N GLN A 141 5.63 7.56 -3.87
CA GLN A 141 6.60 8.43 -4.54
C GLN A 141 7.71 8.84 -3.57
N ALA A 142 7.35 9.22 -2.34
CA ALA A 142 8.31 9.56 -1.30
C ALA A 142 9.21 8.36 -0.94
N ARG A 143 8.66 7.14 -0.92
CA ARG A 143 9.44 5.91 -0.70
C ARG A 143 10.44 5.63 -1.82
N ILE A 144 10.01 5.82 -3.09
CA ILE A 144 10.89 5.66 -4.25
C ILE A 144 12.00 6.71 -4.19
N LEU A 145 11.68 7.96 -3.94
CA LEU A 145 12.66 9.03 -3.81
C LEU A 145 13.67 8.75 -2.68
N ALA A 146 13.20 8.30 -1.51
CA ALA A 146 14.08 7.93 -0.39
C ALA A 146 15.03 6.78 -0.75
N LEU A 147 14.56 5.83 -1.58
CA LEU A 147 15.39 4.73 -2.09
C LEU A 147 16.43 5.24 -3.11
N GLU A 148 16.05 6.11 -4.03
CA GLU A 148 16.92 6.70 -5.05
C GLU A 148 18.01 7.59 -4.44
N THR A 149 17.64 8.40 -3.46
CA THR A 149 18.59 9.29 -2.76
C THR A 149 19.48 8.57 -1.73
N GLY A 150 19.21 7.27 -1.45
CA GLY A 150 19.98 6.51 -0.47
C GLY A 150 19.57 6.74 0.98
N THR A 151 18.49 7.49 1.23
CA THR A 151 17.93 7.67 2.58
C THR A 151 17.50 6.34 3.19
N VAL A 152 17.03 5.42 2.35
CA VAL A 152 16.72 4.03 2.70
C VAL A 152 17.45 3.06 1.76
N ALA A 153 17.82 1.90 2.26
CA ALA A 153 18.47 0.84 1.47
C ALA A 153 17.47 -0.09 0.79
N GLY A 154 16.24 -0.13 1.27
CA GLY A 154 15.15 -0.91 0.73
C GLY A 154 13.80 -0.25 0.97
N SER A 155 12.78 -0.68 0.24
CA SER A 155 11.40 -0.24 0.46
C SER A 155 10.39 -1.25 -0.08
N LEU A 156 9.19 -1.26 0.48
CA LEU A 156 8.08 -2.02 -0.10
C LEU A 156 7.35 -1.17 -1.13
N VAL A 157 7.15 -1.77 -2.30
CA VAL A 157 6.45 -1.14 -3.42
C VAL A 157 5.46 -2.13 -4.05
N ASN A 158 4.56 -1.63 -4.87
CA ASN A 158 3.67 -2.45 -5.69
C ASN A 158 4.43 -3.10 -6.86
N PRO A 159 3.91 -4.20 -7.45
CA PRO A 159 4.62 -4.97 -8.48
C PRO A 159 4.99 -4.17 -9.73
N ASP A 160 4.13 -3.24 -10.16
CA ASP A 160 4.38 -2.35 -11.29
C ASP A 160 5.60 -1.44 -11.06
N VAL A 161 5.68 -0.86 -9.88
CA VAL A 161 6.83 -0.04 -9.44
C VAL A 161 8.07 -0.91 -9.32
N ALA A 162 7.96 -2.10 -8.73
CA ALA A 162 9.09 -3.01 -8.58
C ALA A 162 9.67 -3.43 -9.93
N ALA A 163 8.81 -3.74 -10.91
CA ALA A 163 9.22 -4.08 -12.27
C ALA A 163 9.96 -2.91 -12.94
N HIS A 164 9.42 -1.69 -12.82
CA HIS A 164 10.08 -0.49 -13.35
C HIS A 164 11.45 -0.24 -12.70
N MET A 165 11.54 -0.36 -11.39
CA MET A 165 12.79 -0.15 -10.66
C MET A 165 13.82 -1.27 -10.94
N ALA A 166 13.37 -2.50 -11.19
CA ALA A 166 14.25 -3.61 -11.59
C ALA A 166 14.97 -3.32 -12.91
N LEU A 167 14.29 -2.68 -13.88
CA LEU A 167 14.93 -2.24 -15.14
C LEU A 167 16.02 -1.18 -14.91
N ARG A 168 16.01 -0.51 -13.77
CA ARG A 168 17.00 0.50 -13.35
C ARG A 168 18.09 -0.07 -12.42
N GLY A 169 18.15 -1.40 -12.28
CA GLY A 169 19.17 -2.11 -11.53
C GLY A 169 18.84 -2.37 -10.06
N TYR A 170 17.67 -1.97 -9.57
CA TYR A 170 17.23 -2.32 -8.21
C TYR A 170 16.88 -3.80 -8.13
N ARG A 171 17.03 -4.41 -6.95
CA ARG A 171 16.80 -5.83 -6.75
C ARG A 171 15.53 -6.09 -5.98
N ILE A 172 14.76 -7.10 -6.39
CA ILE A 172 13.62 -7.63 -5.64
C ILE A 172 14.16 -8.76 -4.76
N LEU A 173 14.10 -8.60 -3.42
CA LEU A 173 14.56 -9.63 -2.48
C LEU A 173 13.48 -10.66 -2.17
N THR A 174 12.23 -10.23 -2.04
CA THR A 174 11.09 -11.11 -1.74
C THR A 174 9.77 -10.39 -2.00
N ASN A 175 8.68 -11.14 -1.97
CA ASN A 175 7.32 -10.63 -2.07
C ASN A 175 6.51 -10.98 -0.82
N SER A 176 5.41 -10.26 -0.59
CA SER A 176 4.57 -10.42 0.60
C SER A 176 3.53 -11.55 0.49
N ALA A 177 3.28 -12.10 -0.69
CA ALA A 177 2.18 -13.04 -0.91
C ALA A 177 2.25 -14.28 0.01
N GLU A 178 3.47 -14.76 0.27
CA GLU A 178 3.68 -15.95 1.09
C GLU A 178 3.66 -15.69 2.60
N VAL A 179 3.93 -14.46 3.03
CA VAL A 179 4.07 -14.12 4.46
C VAL A 179 2.94 -13.24 4.99
N TYR A 180 2.20 -12.63 4.08
CA TYR A 180 1.05 -11.79 4.40
C TYR A 180 -0.13 -12.16 3.48
N PRO A 181 -0.66 -13.40 3.61
CA PRO A 181 -1.70 -13.94 2.73
C PRO A 181 -3.08 -13.41 3.09
N VAL A 182 -3.23 -12.09 3.18
CA VAL A 182 -4.51 -11.43 3.44
C VAL A 182 -5.04 -10.78 2.17
N PRO A 183 -6.35 -10.73 1.96
CA PRO A 183 -6.94 -9.97 0.87
C PRO A 183 -6.46 -8.53 0.89
N PHE A 184 -6.13 -7.99 -0.29
CA PHE A 184 -5.43 -6.72 -0.38
C PHE A 184 -6.01 -5.82 -1.45
N SER A 185 -5.97 -4.52 -1.20
CA SER A 185 -6.49 -3.45 -2.05
C SER A 185 -7.98 -3.59 -2.39
N GLY A 186 -8.77 -2.61 -2.05
CA GLY A 186 -10.20 -2.57 -2.30
C GLY A 186 -10.78 -1.26 -1.80
#